data_4a5c17c775c2b339a2170483f48f73b2
#
_entry.id   4a5c17c775c2b339a2170483f48f73b2
#
_cell.length_a   1.000
_cell.length_b   1.000
_cell.length_c   1.000
_cell.angle_alpha   90.00
_cell.angle_beta   90.00
_cell.angle_gamma   90.00
#
_symmetry.space_group_name_H-M   'P 1'
#
loop_
_entity.id
_entity.type
_entity.pdbx_description
1 polymer ?
#
loop_
_entity_poly.entity_id
_entity_poly.type
_entity_poly.pdbx_seq_one_letter_code
_entity_poly.pdbx_strand_id
1 'polypeptide(L)'
;ASLAPSEMCIRDSTSGQLTDRQYKTRMVKEVLEGAGLDQAITYSLVSKEDATAFSMQQRQTIDLLMPMSEAHASLRQSLLPHLIEAASYNVARKNKDVKLFEIGNVFFANGEGELPDQVEYLSGILTGDYVVNQWQGKKETVDFYLAKGVVDRVSEKLNLEFSYRRADIDGLHPGRTAEIL
;
A
#
# COMPACT_ATOMS: atom_id res chain seq x y z
N ALA A 1 32.03 -39.87 13.24
CA ALA A 1 32.49 -38.68 12.54
C ALA A 1 31.86 -37.45 13.21
N SER A 2 32.66 -36.72 13.97
CA SER A 2 32.26 -35.48 14.61
C SER A 2 32.18 -34.41 13.52
N LEU A 3 30.99 -33.95 13.21
CA LEU A 3 30.80 -32.73 12.43
C LEU A 3 31.38 -31.58 13.24
N ALA A 4 32.42 -30.97 12.72
CA ALA A 4 33.07 -29.85 13.42
C ALA A 4 32.07 -28.70 13.59
N PRO A 5 31.94 -28.11 14.79
CA PRO A 5 31.06 -26.98 15.04
C PRO A 5 31.32 -25.78 14.13
N SER A 6 32.51 -25.71 13.54
CA SER A 6 32.91 -24.67 12.58
C SER A 6 32.15 -24.67 11.26
N GLU A 7 31.65 -25.81 10.79
CA GLU A 7 30.85 -25.86 9.55
C GLU A 7 29.44 -25.31 9.73
N MET A 8 28.87 -25.42 10.93
CA MET A 8 27.57 -24.82 11.25
C MET A 8 27.65 -23.29 11.34
N CYS A 9 28.79 -22.74 11.78
CA CYS A 9 29.00 -21.29 11.88
C CYS A 9 29.34 -20.64 10.55
N ILE A 10 29.96 -21.38 9.60
CA ILE A 10 30.35 -20.85 8.29
C ILE A 10 29.15 -20.65 7.36
N ARG A 11 28.08 -21.42 7.53
CA ARG A 11 26.85 -21.29 6.73
C ARG A 11 25.96 -20.10 7.10
N ASP A 12 26.07 -19.59 8.32
CA ASP A 12 25.15 -18.59 8.86
C ASP A 12 25.74 -17.18 8.92
N SER A 13 27.02 -17.01 8.61
CA SER A 13 27.67 -15.70 8.62
C SER A 13 27.80 -15.09 7.23
N THR A 14 26.70 -14.64 6.68
CA THR A 14 26.74 -13.65 5.59
C THR A 14 26.67 -12.26 6.24
N SER A 15 27.54 -11.34 5.75
CA SER A 15 27.38 -9.93 6.09
C SER A 15 25.97 -9.52 5.66
N GLY A 16 25.11 -9.19 6.63
CA GLY A 16 23.73 -8.81 6.35
C GLY A 16 23.71 -7.56 5.47
N GLN A 17 23.25 -7.70 4.26
CA GLN A 17 23.03 -6.60 3.33
C GLN A 17 21.57 -6.63 2.88
N LEU A 18 21.03 -5.43 2.68
CA LEU A 18 19.70 -5.31 2.08
C LEU A 18 19.81 -5.65 0.59
N THR A 19 18.83 -6.38 0.08
CA THR A 19 18.64 -6.51 -1.37
C THR A 19 18.24 -5.15 -1.96
N ASP A 20 18.46 -4.94 -3.25
CA ASP A 20 18.05 -3.70 -3.93
C ASP A 20 16.56 -3.39 -3.73
N ARG A 21 15.71 -4.42 -3.75
CA ARG A 21 14.28 -4.28 -3.47
C ARG A 21 14.02 -3.77 -2.04
N GLN A 22 14.64 -4.40 -1.05
CA GLN A 22 14.50 -3.99 0.35
C GLN A 22 15.01 -2.57 0.57
N TYR A 23 16.11 -2.20 -0.08
CA TYR A 23 16.65 -0.85 -0.01
C TYR A 23 15.68 0.17 -0.60
N LYS A 24 15.13 -0.08 -1.80
CA LYS A 24 14.14 0.78 -2.45
C LYS A 24 12.85 0.89 -1.62
N THR A 25 12.33 -0.22 -1.11
CA THR A 25 11.15 -0.22 -0.22
C THR A 25 11.40 0.63 1.02
N ARG A 26 12.59 0.55 1.62
CA ARG A 26 12.97 1.38 2.77
C ARG A 26 13.03 2.86 2.40
N MET A 27 13.63 3.20 1.25
CA MET A 27 13.66 4.58 0.76
C MET A 27 12.27 5.16 0.57
N VAL A 28 11.35 4.39 -0.02
CA VAL A 28 9.95 4.82 -0.20
C VAL A 28 9.26 5.07 1.15
N LYS A 29 9.44 4.17 2.12
CA LYS A 29 8.92 4.37 3.48
C LYS A 29 9.42 5.66 4.11
N GLU A 30 10.74 5.88 4.09
CA GLU A 30 11.36 7.08 4.67
C GLU A 30 10.82 8.37 4.04
N VAL A 31 10.54 8.37 2.73
CA VAL A 31 9.95 9.52 2.03
C VAL A 31 8.51 9.76 2.48
N LEU A 32 7.70 8.71 2.58
CA LEU A 32 6.29 8.83 2.97
C LEU A 32 6.14 9.23 4.44
N GLU A 33 6.94 8.66 5.33
CA GLU A 33 7.02 9.04 6.75
C GLU A 33 7.49 10.50 6.88
N GLY A 34 8.50 10.90 6.11
CA GLY A 34 8.98 12.28 6.03
C GLY A 34 7.96 13.26 5.45
N ALA A 35 7.01 12.78 4.65
CA ALA A 35 5.85 13.53 4.18
C ALA A 35 4.70 13.56 5.21
N GLY A 36 4.86 12.92 6.38
CA GLY A 36 3.88 12.91 7.45
C GLY A 36 2.76 11.89 7.30
N LEU A 37 2.99 10.81 6.56
CA LEU A 37 2.08 9.67 6.49
C LEU A 37 2.52 8.59 7.49
N ASP A 38 1.55 7.93 8.11
CA ASP A 38 1.77 6.78 8.98
C ASP A 38 1.63 5.48 8.18
N GLN A 39 2.48 4.49 8.46
CA GLN A 39 2.37 3.18 7.82
C GLN A 39 1.24 2.37 8.45
N ALA A 40 0.32 1.90 7.62
CA ALA A 40 -0.66 0.89 7.98
C ALA A 40 -0.17 -0.49 7.52
N ILE A 41 -0.56 -1.52 8.27
CA ILE A 41 -0.39 -2.92 7.90
C ILE A 41 -1.74 -3.59 8.08
N THR A 42 -2.35 -3.99 6.98
CA THR A 42 -3.69 -4.58 6.98
C THR A 42 -3.65 -6.05 6.55
N TYR A 43 -4.76 -6.75 6.74
CA TYR A 43 -4.85 -8.16 6.36
C TYR A 43 -4.82 -8.35 4.84
N SER A 44 -4.21 -9.45 4.41
CA SER A 44 -4.25 -9.86 2.99
C SER A 44 -5.57 -10.52 2.60
N LEU A 45 -6.41 -10.85 3.56
CA LEU A 45 -7.72 -11.45 3.38
C LEU A 45 -8.80 -10.38 3.51
N VAL A 46 -9.73 -10.40 2.59
CA VAL A 46 -10.87 -9.47 2.47
C VAL A 46 -12.17 -10.24 2.30
N SER A 47 -13.29 -9.56 2.32
CA SER A 47 -14.57 -10.13 1.90
C SER A 47 -14.53 -10.45 0.40
N LYS A 48 -15.41 -11.34 -0.07
CA LYS A 48 -15.52 -11.65 -1.50
C LYS A 48 -15.90 -10.43 -2.33
N GLU A 49 -16.69 -9.53 -1.76
CA GLU A 49 -17.14 -8.30 -2.40
C GLU A 49 -15.98 -7.31 -2.58
N ASP A 50 -15.10 -7.23 -1.58
CA ASP A 50 -13.96 -6.32 -1.60
C ASP A 50 -12.74 -6.87 -2.38
N ALA A 51 -12.72 -8.17 -2.69
CA ALA A 51 -11.56 -8.83 -3.29
C ALA A 51 -11.12 -8.18 -4.60
N THR A 52 -12.06 -7.72 -5.42
CA THR A 52 -11.81 -7.04 -6.70
C THR A 52 -12.05 -5.54 -6.65
N ALA A 53 -12.49 -4.99 -5.50
CA ALA A 53 -12.77 -3.58 -5.37
C ALA A 53 -11.49 -2.75 -5.59
N PHE A 54 -11.60 -1.73 -6.45
CA PHE A 54 -10.47 -0.88 -6.86
C PHE A 54 -9.29 -1.63 -7.50
N SER A 55 -9.50 -2.85 -7.99
CA SER A 55 -8.48 -3.59 -8.73
C SER A 55 -8.37 -3.05 -10.16
N MET A 56 -7.15 -2.66 -10.56
CA MET A 56 -6.86 -2.24 -11.93
C MET A 56 -6.82 -3.41 -12.91
N GLN A 57 -6.66 -4.63 -12.41
CA GLN A 57 -6.52 -5.86 -13.21
C GLN A 57 -7.60 -6.86 -12.86
N GLN A 58 -8.85 -6.55 -12.91
CA GLN A 58 -9.95 -7.44 -12.52
C GLN A 58 -9.74 -8.90 -12.97
N ARG A 59 -9.03 -9.69 -12.17
CA ARG A 59 -8.81 -11.12 -12.39
C ARG A 59 -9.73 -11.93 -11.48
N GLN A 60 -9.80 -13.24 -11.74
CA GLN A 60 -10.54 -14.16 -10.89
C GLN A 60 -10.09 -14.04 -9.43
N THR A 61 -11.04 -14.10 -8.51
CA THR A 61 -10.77 -14.09 -7.06
C THR A 61 -10.16 -15.42 -6.61
N ILE A 62 -9.34 -15.34 -5.58
CA ILE A 62 -8.75 -16.50 -4.92
C ILE A 62 -9.41 -16.63 -3.57
N ASP A 63 -10.34 -17.57 -3.48
CA ASP A 63 -11.11 -17.80 -2.28
C ASP A 63 -10.49 -18.89 -1.41
N LEU A 64 -10.58 -18.73 -0.09
CA LEU A 64 -10.20 -19.76 0.85
C LEU A 64 -11.23 -20.89 0.85
N LEU A 65 -10.76 -22.13 0.90
CA LEU A 65 -11.64 -23.33 0.99
C LEU A 65 -12.46 -23.35 2.28
N MET A 66 -11.86 -22.89 3.38
CA MET A 66 -12.49 -22.84 4.71
C MET A 66 -12.16 -21.51 5.38
N PRO A 67 -12.86 -20.42 5.06
CA PRO A 67 -12.60 -19.14 5.68
C PRO A 67 -13.07 -19.14 7.15
N MET A 68 -12.32 -18.47 8.01
CA MET A 68 -12.70 -18.31 9.43
C MET A 68 -13.87 -17.32 9.59
N SER A 69 -14.08 -16.43 8.65
CA SER A 69 -15.21 -15.48 8.61
C SER A 69 -15.48 -15.06 7.16
N GLU A 70 -16.69 -14.59 6.89
CA GLU A 70 -17.05 -14.04 5.57
C GLU A 70 -16.25 -12.77 5.23
N ALA A 71 -15.86 -12.00 6.25
CA ALA A 71 -15.05 -10.80 6.07
C ALA A 71 -13.59 -11.09 5.64
N HIS A 72 -13.13 -12.34 5.75
CA HIS A 72 -11.76 -12.77 5.43
C HIS A 72 -11.75 -14.04 4.59
N ALA A 73 -12.52 -14.03 3.51
CA ALA A 73 -12.77 -15.23 2.68
C ALA A 73 -11.93 -15.29 1.41
N SER A 74 -11.39 -14.16 0.94
CA SER A 74 -10.69 -14.05 -0.35
C SER A 74 -9.39 -13.27 -0.22
N LEU A 75 -8.42 -13.55 -1.10
CA LEU A 75 -7.20 -12.76 -1.20
C LEU A 75 -7.45 -11.44 -1.93
N ARG A 76 -6.89 -10.35 -1.42
CA ARG A 76 -7.06 -9.00 -1.95
C ARG A 76 -6.31 -8.79 -3.27
N GLN A 77 -6.93 -8.08 -4.22
CA GLN A 77 -6.32 -7.57 -5.44
C GLN A 77 -5.97 -6.08 -5.36
N SER A 78 -6.35 -5.40 -4.26
CA SER A 78 -6.03 -4.00 -3.99
C SER A 78 -5.79 -3.79 -2.50
N LEU A 79 -5.02 -2.75 -2.14
CA LEU A 79 -4.80 -2.33 -0.76
C LEU A 79 -5.87 -1.31 -0.30
N LEU A 80 -6.60 -0.69 -1.24
CA LEU A 80 -7.50 0.42 -0.97
C LEU A 80 -8.69 0.08 -0.06
N PRO A 81 -9.37 -1.07 -0.19
CA PRO A 81 -10.51 -1.38 0.67
C PRO A 81 -10.19 -1.25 2.16
N HIS A 82 -9.13 -1.89 2.62
CA HIS A 82 -8.72 -1.85 4.03
C HIS A 82 -8.19 -0.48 4.47
N LEU A 83 -7.52 0.27 3.58
CA LEU A 83 -7.10 1.64 3.89
C LEU A 83 -8.32 2.56 4.05
N ILE A 84 -9.35 2.39 3.23
CA ILE A 84 -10.61 3.13 3.34
C ILE A 84 -11.32 2.76 4.65
N GLU A 85 -11.37 1.47 5.00
CA GLU A 85 -11.94 1.01 6.27
C GLU A 85 -11.19 1.62 7.46
N ALA A 86 -9.86 1.58 7.46
CA ALA A 86 -9.03 2.18 8.50
C ALA A 86 -9.26 3.69 8.63
N ALA A 87 -9.36 4.41 7.51
CA ALA A 87 -9.66 5.83 7.51
C ALA A 87 -11.08 6.11 8.05
N SER A 88 -12.07 5.34 7.61
CA SER A 88 -13.46 5.44 8.07
C SER A 88 -13.57 5.20 9.57
N TYR A 89 -12.88 4.18 10.08
CA TYR A 89 -12.81 3.86 11.51
C TYR A 89 -12.27 5.04 12.34
N ASN A 90 -11.22 5.69 11.86
CA ASN A 90 -10.61 6.85 12.53
C ASN A 90 -11.55 8.06 12.49
N VAL A 91 -12.13 8.37 11.33
CA VAL A 91 -13.06 9.49 11.15
C VAL A 91 -14.29 9.34 12.05
N ALA A 92 -14.85 8.13 12.16
CA ALA A 92 -15.98 7.84 13.06
C ALA A 92 -15.63 8.12 14.54
N ARG A 93 -14.34 8.05 14.90
CA ARG A 93 -13.83 8.37 16.25
C ARG A 93 -13.34 9.81 16.39
N LYS A 94 -13.75 10.71 15.49
CA LYS A 94 -13.42 12.14 15.46
C LYS A 94 -11.95 12.45 15.11
N ASN A 95 -11.16 11.46 14.72
CA ASN A 95 -9.84 11.68 14.12
C ASN A 95 -10.01 11.87 12.61
N LYS A 96 -10.17 13.14 12.19
CA LYS A 96 -10.49 13.48 10.79
C LYS A 96 -9.26 13.57 9.91
N ASP A 97 -8.10 13.82 10.51
CA ASP A 97 -6.85 14.08 9.80
C ASP A 97 -6.08 12.76 9.66
N VAL A 98 -6.49 11.93 8.72
CA VAL A 98 -5.92 10.61 8.51
C VAL A 98 -5.01 10.63 7.29
N LYS A 99 -3.78 10.18 7.48
CA LYS A 99 -2.74 10.12 6.44
C LYS A 99 -2.04 8.77 6.58
N LEU A 100 -2.50 7.79 5.80
CA LEU A 100 -1.98 6.43 5.87
C LEU A 100 -1.39 6.01 4.54
N PHE A 101 -0.36 5.16 4.59
CA PHE A 101 0.12 4.41 3.45
C PHE A 101 0.35 2.94 3.83
N GLU A 102 0.27 2.07 2.86
CA GLU A 102 0.61 0.65 3.01
C GLU A 102 1.46 0.19 1.84
N ILE A 103 2.55 -0.52 2.15
CA ILE A 103 3.30 -1.33 1.18
C ILE A 103 2.99 -2.77 1.50
N GLY A 104 2.28 -3.44 0.62
CA GLY A 104 1.79 -4.79 0.85
C GLY A 104 1.58 -5.57 -0.42
N ASN A 105 1.40 -6.88 -0.27
CA ASN A 105 1.17 -7.76 -1.39
C ASN A 105 -0.31 -7.81 -1.77
N VAL A 106 -0.55 -7.85 -3.08
CA VAL A 106 -1.81 -8.19 -3.72
C VAL A 106 -1.64 -9.48 -4.51
N PHE A 107 -2.73 -10.17 -4.79
CA PHE A 107 -2.68 -11.53 -5.31
C PHE A 107 -3.58 -11.66 -6.54
N PHE A 108 -3.03 -12.22 -7.61
CA PHE A 108 -3.74 -12.43 -8.87
C PHE A 108 -3.71 -13.90 -9.26
N ALA A 109 -4.87 -14.46 -9.58
CA ALA A 109 -4.96 -15.85 -10.05
C ALA A 109 -4.29 -16.01 -11.42
N ASN A 110 -3.51 -17.10 -11.58
CA ASN A 110 -2.84 -17.45 -12.84
C ASN A 110 -3.55 -18.58 -13.60
N GLY A 111 -4.39 -19.36 -12.93
CA GLY A 111 -5.10 -20.51 -13.49
C GLY A 111 -5.42 -21.55 -12.44
N GLU A 112 -6.15 -22.59 -12.82
CA GLU A 112 -6.46 -23.70 -11.90
C GLU A 112 -5.18 -24.49 -11.57
N GLY A 113 -4.91 -24.61 -10.28
CA GLY A 113 -3.76 -25.40 -9.77
C GLY A 113 -2.42 -24.69 -9.78
N GLU A 114 -2.34 -23.46 -10.26
CA GLU A 114 -1.13 -22.63 -10.22
C GLU A 114 -1.09 -21.75 -8.97
N LEU A 115 0.12 -21.45 -8.49
CA LEU A 115 0.29 -20.49 -7.42
C LEU A 115 -0.05 -19.09 -7.94
N PRO A 116 -0.73 -18.24 -7.14
CA PRO A 116 -1.06 -16.89 -7.54
C PRO A 116 0.19 -16.02 -7.71
N ASP A 117 0.12 -15.07 -8.64
CA ASP A 117 1.08 -13.98 -8.71
C ASP A 117 0.95 -13.11 -7.46
N GLN A 118 2.07 -12.91 -6.80
CA GLN A 118 2.16 -12.05 -5.63
C GLN A 118 2.95 -10.80 -6.00
N VAL A 119 2.26 -9.66 -6.03
CA VAL A 119 2.85 -8.37 -6.42
C VAL A 119 2.81 -7.40 -5.25
N GLU A 120 3.92 -6.72 -4.98
CA GLU A 120 3.98 -5.68 -3.95
C GLU A 120 3.47 -4.35 -4.51
N TYR A 121 2.45 -3.81 -3.86
CA TYR A 121 1.84 -2.53 -4.19
C TYR A 121 2.10 -1.51 -3.08
N LEU A 122 2.16 -0.24 -3.47
CA LEU A 122 2.07 0.91 -2.59
C LEU A 122 0.71 1.57 -2.79
N SER A 123 0.00 1.82 -1.71
CA SER A 123 -1.23 2.62 -1.72
C SER A 123 -1.23 3.59 -0.54
N GLY A 124 -2.00 4.67 -0.67
CA GLY A 124 -2.14 5.66 0.39
C GLY A 124 -3.52 6.28 0.40
N ILE A 125 -3.92 6.78 1.56
CA ILE A 125 -5.15 7.54 1.77
C ILE A 125 -4.86 8.76 2.63
N LEU A 126 -5.38 9.90 2.19
CA LEU A 126 -5.22 11.19 2.83
C LEU A 126 -6.60 11.82 3.01
N THR A 127 -6.92 12.30 4.20
CA THR A 127 -8.17 13.03 4.47
C THR A 127 -7.97 14.07 5.56
N GLY A 128 -8.84 15.07 5.61
CA GLY A 128 -8.82 16.12 6.61
C GLY A 128 -7.80 17.23 6.32
N ASP A 129 -7.19 17.75 7.37
CA ASP A 129 -6.17 18.78 7.28
C ASP A 129 -4.77 18.14 7.23
N TYR A 130 -3.97 18.49 6.23
CA TYR A 130 -2.61 17.98 6.09
C TYR A 130 -1.64 18.64 7.06
N VAL A 131 -1.72 19.96 7.16
CA VAL A 131 -0.96 20.77 8.11
C VAL A 131 -1.92 21.55 8.98
N VAL A 132 -1.82 21.36 10.28
CA VAL A 132 -2.49 22.20 11.28
C VAL A 132 -1.42 22.92 12.05
N ASN A 133 -1.08 24.14 11.64
CA ASN A 133 -0.18 24.99 12.40
C ASN A 133 -1.01 25.89 13.32
N GLN A 134 -1.25 25.41 14.54
CA GLN A 134 -2.03 26.11 15.56
C GLN A 134 -1.43 27.49 15.90
N TRP A 135 -0.11 27.62 15.85
CA TRP A 135 0.60 28.85 16.16
C TRP A 135 0.40 29.94 15.11
N GLN A 136 0.42 29.58 13.84
CA GLN A 136 0.24 30.52 12.73
C GLN A 136 -1.20 30.62 12.24
N GLY A 137 -2.11 29.81 12.78
CA GLY A 137 -3.50 29.74 12.32
C GLY A 137 -3.68 29.23 10.88
N LYS A 138 -2.61 28.66 10.28
CA LYS A 138 -2.66 28.12 8.93
C LYS A 138 -3.17 26.67 8.96
N LYS A 139 -4.15 26.43 8.10
CA LYS A 139 -4.64 25.09 7.81
C LYS A 139 -4.48 24.83 6.32
N GLU A 140 -3.96 23.66 5.99
CA GLU A 140 -3.88 23.19 4.61
C GLU A 140 -4.66 21.88 4.53
N THR A 141 -5.80 21.93 3.87
CA THR A 141 -6.67 20.77 3.69
C THR A 141 -6.14 19.90 2.56
N VAL A 142 -6.25 18.58 2.72
CA VAL A 142 -5.87 17.61 1.69
C VAL A 142 -6.62 17.87 0.39
N ASP A 143 -5.88 17.98 -0.70
CA ASP A 143 -6.40 18.10 -2.05
C ASP A 143 -5.63 17.20 -3.03
N PHE A 144 -6.02 17.23 -4.29
CA PHE A 144 -5.37 16.47 -5.36
C PHE A 144 -3.89 16.84 -5.54
N TYR A 145 -3.56 18.11 -5.46
CA TYR A 145 -2.19 18.60 -5.70
C TYR A 145 -1.26 18.20 -4.57
N LEU A 146 -1.78 18.16 -3.36
CA LEU A 146 -1.03 17.68 -2.20
C LEU A 146 -0.73 16.19 -2.32
N ALA A 147 -1.73 15.38 -2.67
CA ALA A 147 -1.53 13.96 -2.93
C ALA A 147 -0.53 13.73 -4.07
N LYS A 148 -0.64 14.49 -5.16
CA LYS A 148 0.33 14.50 -6.26
C LYS A 148 1.74 14.82 -5.76
N GLY A 149 1.89 15.86 -4.93
CA GLY A 149 3.19 16.25 -4.36
C GLY A 149 3.85 15.16 -3.52
N VAL A 150 3.07 14.33 -2.82
CA VAL A 150 3.60 13.14 -2.11
C VAL A 150 4.14 12.12 -3.11
N VAL A 151 3.41 11.87 -4.20
CA VAL A 151 3.84 10.94 -5.27
C VAL A 151 5.09 11.47 -5.98
N ASP A 152 5.14 12.76 -6.28
CA ASP A 152 6.31 13.41 -6.91
C ASP A 152 7.57 13.24 -6.05
N ARG A 153 7.48 13.36 -4.73
CA ARG A 153 8.62 13.10 -3.82
C ARG A 153 9.12 11.66 -3.88
N VAL A 154 8.22 10.68 -4.03
CA VAL A 154 8.61 9.28 -4.21
C VAL A 154 9.33 9.10 -5.53
N SER A 155 8.83 9.71 -6.61
CA SER A 155 9.42 9.67 -7.94
C SER A 155 10.83 10.27 -7.94
N GLU A 156 11.00 11.46 -7.38
CA GLU A 156 12.29 12.13 -7.22
C GLU A 156 13.30 11.26 -6.45
N LYS A 157 12.87 10.66 -5.34
CA LYS A 157 13.74 9.81 -4.51
C LYS A 157 14.19 8.54 -5.22
N LEU A 158 13.34 7.98 -6.06
CA LEU A 158 13.64 6.80 -6.87
C LEU A 158 14.33 7.15 -8.20
N ASN A 159 14.50 8.44 -8.49
CA ASN A 159 15.01 8.95 -9.78
C ASN A 159 14.19 8.43 -10.96
N LEU A 160 12.85 8.50 -10.82
CA LEU A 160 11.86 8.15 -11.84
C LEU A 160 11.21 9.44 -12.36
N GLU A 161 10.84 9.47 -13.62
CA GLU A 161 10.06 10.54 -14.21
C GLU A 161 8.62 10.04 -14.39
N PHE A 162 7.68 10.65 -13.66
CA PHE A 162 6.26 10.36 -13.79
C PHE A 162 5.57 11.42 -14.64
N SER A 163 4.74 10.97 -15.56
CA SER A 163 3.80 11.84 -16.24
C SER A 163 2.36 11.51 -15.79
N TYR A 164 1.48 12.51 -15.84
CA TYR A 164 0.12 12.39 -15.35
C TYR A 164 -0.86 12.58 -16.49
N ARG A 165 -1.79 11.67 -16.63
CA ARG A 165 -2.87 11.74 -17.61
C ARG A 165 -4.21 11.68 -16.91
N ARG A 166 -5.18 12.53 -17.33
CA ARG A 166 -6.54 12.42 -16.83
C ARG A 166 -7.10 11.03 -17.16
N ALA A 167 -7.67 10.38 -16.16
CA ALA A 167 -8.29 9.07 -16.29
C ALA A 167 -9.74 9.10 -15.79
N ASP A 168 -10.54 8.19 -16.31
CA ASP A 168 -11.88 7.88 -15.83
C ASP A 168 -11.89 6.41 -15.44
N ILE A 169 -11.96 6.15 -14.14
CA ILE A 169 -11.86 4.82 -13.55
C ILE A 169 -13.10 4.59 -12.70
N ASP A 170 -13.76 3.48 -12.93
CA ASP A 170 -14.95 3.10 -12.18
C ASP A 170 -14.68 3.07 -10.66
N GLY A 171 -15.61 3.63 -9.89
CA GLY A 171 -15.46 3.79 -8.44
C GLY A 171 -14.64 5.01 -7.99
N LEU A 172 -13.99 5.75 -8.90
CA LEU A 172 -13.26 6.99 -8.60
C LEU A 172 -13.99 8.22 -9.13
N HIS A 173 -13.63 9.40 -8.62
CA HIS A 173 -14.29 10.66 -9.01
C HIS A 173 -13.93 11.05 -10.45
N PRO A 174 -14.89 11.16 -11.39
CA PRO A 174 -14.63 11.31 -12.83
C PRO A 174 -13.90 12.60 -13.23
N GLY A 175 -13.92 13.62 -12.38
CA GLY A 175 -13.25 14.92 -12.63
C GLY A 175 -11.95 15.13 -11.85
N ARG A 176 -11.56 14.18 -10.97
CA ARG A 176 -10.41 14.31 -10.07
C ARG A 176 -9.57 13.03 -10.02
N THR A 177 -9.52 12.31 -11.14
CA THR A 177 -8.75 11.07 -11.27
C THR A 177 -7.67 11.27 -12.32
N ALA A 178 -6.46 10.84 -12.00
CA ALA A 178 -5.32 10.84 -12.89
C ALA A 178 -4.62 9.48 -12.86
N GLU A 179 -4.14 9.05 -13.99
CA GLU A 179 -3.25 7.92 -14.17
C GLU A 179 -1.80 8.41 -14.19
N ILE A 180 -0.92 7.65 -13.59
CA ILE A 180 0.52 7.89 -13.57
C ILE A 180 1.16 6.98 -14.62
N LEU A 181 2.00 7.56 -15.48
CA LEU A 181 2.69 6.88 -16.58
C LEU A 181 4.20 7.02 -16.43
#